data_2713679b4bf0625cd53a70c6dbaed5a6
#
_entry.id   2713679b4bf0625cd53a70c6dbaed5a6
#
_cell.length_a   1.000
_cell.length_b   1.000
_cell.length_c   1.000
_cell.angle_alpha   90.00
_cell.angle_beta   90.00
_cell.angle_gamma   90.00
#
_symmetry.space_group_name_H-M   'P 1'
#
loop_
_entity.id
_entity.type
_entity.pdbx_description
1 polymer ?
#
loop_
_entity_poly.entity_id
_entity_poly.type
_entity_poly.pdbx_seq_one_letter_code
_entity_poly.pdbx_strand_id
1 'polypeptide(L)'
;RCSQKGLADSANILTTKANLAPHLWRGEPPGFRRSFRASLAYRLCLVADGSFDGMITFRDSWEWDIAAGGLIAQRAGACVTDCQGAALRFNSVTAQTPGVLACAPALHSDLRAHINR
;
A
#
# COMPACT_ATOMS: atom_id res chain seq x y z
N ARG A 1 -4.20 -15.51 -3.49
CA ARG A 1 -2.80 -15.20 -3.29
C ARG A 1 -2.46 -13.88 -3.96
N CYS A 2 -1.62 -13.07 -3.33
CA CYS A 2 -1.26 -11.76 -3.90
C CYS A 2 -0.39 -11.91 -5.16
N SER A 3 -0.39 -10.85 -5.98
CA SER A 3 0.46 -10.75 -7.17
C SER A 3 1.94 -10.84 -6.79
N GLN A 4 2.76 -11.42 -7.67
CA GLN A 4 4.21 -11.51 -7.51
C GLN A 4 4.97 -10.48 -8.35
N LYS A 5 4.26 -9.47 -8.88
CA LYS A 5 4.91 -8.41 -9.65
C LYS A 5 5.91 -7.64 -8.81
N GLY A 6 7.10 -7.39 -9.35
CA GLY A 6 8.21 -6.82 -8.59
C GLY A 6 8.63 -5.41 -9.00
N LEU A 7 8.11 -4.86 -10.09
CA LEU A 7 8.50 -3.54 -10.58
C LEU A 7 7.32 -2.58 -10.60
N ALA A 8 7.48 -1.41 -9.98
CA ALA A 8 6.42 -0.42 -9.86
C ALA A 8 5.92 0.08 -11.21
N ASP A 9 6.81 0.32 -12.16
CA ASP A 9 6.43 0.88 -13.47
C ASP A 9 5.46 0.00 -14.27
N SER A 10 5.42 -1.30 -14.00
CA SER A 10 4.52 -2.22 -14.69
C SER A 10 3.34 -2.67 -13.83
N ALA A 11 3.22 -2.18 -12.62
CA ALA A 11 2.22 -2.65 -11.66
C ALA A 11 0.89 -1.91 -11.80
N ASN A 12 -0.19 -2.57 -11.34
CA ASN A 12 -1.51 -1.95 -11.17
C ASN A 12 -1.68 -1.65 -9.68
N ILE A 13 -1.76 -0.36 -9.34
CA ILE A 13 -1.75 0.10 -7.95
C ILE A 13 -3.05 0.80 -7.61
N LEU A 14 -3.65 0.40 -6.49
CA LEU A 14 -4.83 1.06 -5.94
C LEU A 14 -4.38 2.26 -5.11
N THR A 15 -4.69 3.45 -5.58
CA THR A 15 -4.35 4.69 -4.88
C THR A 15 -5.17 5.86 -5.42
N THR A 16 -5.16 6.99 -4.72
CA THR A 16 -5.79 8.21 -5.20
C THR A 16 -4.79 9.10 -5.91
N LYS A 17 -5.30 10.01 -6.74
CA LYS A 17 -4.47 10.99 -7.44
C LYS A 17 -3.69 11.88 -6.45
N ALA A 18 -4.27 12.20 -5.30
CA ALA A 18 -3.61 12.99 -4.26
C ALA A 18 -2.32 12.33 -3.75
N ASN A 19 -2.24 11.01 -3.77
CA ASN A 19 -1.05 10.27 -3.36
C ASN A 19 0.09 10.33 -4.39
N LEU A 20 -0.14 10.94 -5.55
CA LEU A 20 0.90 11.15 -6.57
C LEU A 20 1.54 12.53 -6.48
N ALA A 21 1.23 13.32 -5.45
CA ALA A 21 1.81 14.65 -5.27
C ALA A 21 3.35 14.58 -5.22
N PRO A 22 4.07 15.46 -5.94
CA PRO A 22 5.53 15.32 -6.09
C PRO A 22 6.32 15.31 -4.79
N HIS A 23 5.84 15.98 -3.74
CA HIS A 23 6.56 16.04 -2.46
C HIS A 23 6.57 14.69 -1.71
N LEU A 24 5.72 13.74 -2.11
CA LEU A 24 5.64 12.41 -1.48
C LEU A 24 6.66 11.43 -2.08
N TRP A 25 7.22 11.74 -3.23
CA TRP A 25 8.07 10.83 -3.98
C TRP A 25 9.45 11.42 -4.20
N ARG A 26 10.45 10.56 -4.32
CA ARG A 26 11.81 10.96 -4.71
C ARG A 26 11.83 11.11 -6.23
N GLY A 27 11.87 12.36 -6.71
CA GLY A 27 11.74 12.63 -8.13
C GLY A 27 10.30 12.42 -8.58
N GLU A 28 10.10 11.86 -9.76
CA GLU A 28 8.77 11.57 -10.28
C GLU A 28 8.20 10.30 -9.66
N PRO A 29 6.88 10.23 -9.42
CA PRO A 29 6.26 8.97 -9.04
C PRO A 29 6.51 7.90 -10.11
N PRO A 30 6.63 6.62 -9.72
CA PRO A 30 6.74 5.53 -10.71
C PRO A 30 5.54 5.53 -11.66
N GLY A 31 5.74 5.06 -12.89
CA GLY A 31 4.73 5.05 -13.94
C GLY A 31 3.71 3.92 -13.84
N PHE A 32 3.35 3.50 -12.63
CA PHE A 32 2.36 2.44 -12.44
C PHE A 32 0.96 2.88 -12.91
N ARG A 33 0.12 1.89 -13.21
CA ARG A 33 -1.29 2.13 -13.55
C ARG A 33 -2.08 2.35 -12.27
N ARG A 34 -2.76 3.47 -12.20
CA ARG A 34 -3.54 3.85 -11.02
C ARG A 34 -5.00 3.46 -11.19
N SER A 35 -5.55 2.87 -10.14
CA SER A 35 -6.99 2.61 -10.01
C SER A 35 -7.42 2.98 -8.60
N PHE A 36 -8.72 3.16 -8.40
CA PHE A 36 -9.26 3.55 -7.11
C PHE A 36 -10.47 2.72 -6.74
N ARG A 37 -10.54 2.35 -5.45
CA ARG A 37 -11.72 1.78 -4.81
C ARG A 37 -11.88 2.48 -3.47
N ALA A 38 -13.11 2.85 -3.12
CA ALA A 38 -13.37 3.72 -1.99
C ALA A 38 -13.00 3.12 -0.63
N SER A 39 -13.29 1.85 -0.41
CA SER A 39 -13.03 1.20 0.87
C SER A 39 -11.58 0.74 0.99
N LEU A 40 -10.91 1.16 2.06
CA LEU A 40 -9.54 0.73 2.35
C LEU A 40 -9.48 -0.77 2.59
N ALA A 41 -10.42 -1.32 3.35
CA ALA A 41 -10.48 -2.78 3.58
C ALA A 41 -10.67 -3.53 2.28
N TYR A 42 -11.53 -3.03 1.39
CA TYR A 42 -11.76 -3.63 0.08
C TYR A 42 -10.48 -3.59 -0.78
N ARG A 43 -9.77 -2.47 -0.75
CA ARG A 43 -8.48 -2.36 -1.47
C ARG A 43 -7.47 -3.41 -1.01
N LEU A 44 -7.37 -3.63 0.30
CA LEU A 44 -6.48 -4.66 0.85
C LEU A 44 -6.89 -6.06 0.41
N CYS A 45 -8.18 -6.35 0.37
CA CYS A 45 -8.68 -7.65 -0.12
C CYS A 45 -8.38 -7.86 -1.61
N LEU A 46 -8.46 -6.81 -2.43
CA LEU A 46 -8.13 -6.90 -3.85
C LEU A 46 -6.63 -7.13 -4.09
N VAL A 47 -5.78 -6.63 -3.21
CA VAL A 47 -4.36 -6.97 -3.22
C VAL A 47 -4.16 -8.44 -2.82
N ALA A 48 -4.88 -8.89 -1.80
CA ALA A 48 -4.77 -10.25 -1.30
C ALA A 48 -5.13 -11.29 -2.36
N ASP A 49 -6.17 -11.04 -3.17
CA ASP A 49 -6.62 -11.99 -4.18
C ASP A 49 -5.87 -11.87 -5.52
N GLY A 50 -4.96 -10.91 -5.64
CA GLY A 50 -4.16 -10.73 -6.85
C GLY A 50 -4.83 -9.90 -7.95
N SER A 51 -6.04 -9.35 -7.70
CA SER A 51 -6.73 -8.51 -8.69
C SER A 51 -5.95 -7.24 -9.02
N PHE A 52 -5.21 -6.71 -8.04
CA PHE A 52 -4.29 -5.60 -8.20
C PHE A 52 -2.95 -5.96 -7.59
N ASP A 53 -1.89 -5.32 -8.07
CA ASP A 53 -0.53 -5.65 -7.63
C ASP A 53 -0.18 -5.05 -6.28
N GLY A 54 -0.78 -3.93 -5.93
CA GLY A 54 -0.56 -3.30 -4.63
C GLY A 54 -1.53 -2.18 -4.36
N MET A 55 -1.43 -1.62 -3.15
CA MET A 55 -2.14 -0.40 -2.78
C MET A 55 -1.21 0.47 -1.95
N ILE A 56 -1.39 1.78 -2.06
CA ILE A 56 -0.65 2.76 -1.27
C ILE A 56 -1.56 3.93 -0.91
N THR A 57 -1.46 4.39 0.33
CA THR A 57 -2.03 5.65 0.76
C THR A 57 -1.06 6.32 1.72
N PHE A 58 -0.88 7.63 1.56
CA PHE A 58 -0.05 8.42 2.48
C PHE A 58 -0.89 9.07 3.59
N ARG A 59 -2.22 8.96 3.51
CA ARG A 59 -3.10 9.53 4.53
C ARG A 59 -3.05 8.70 5.79
N ASP A 60 -3.20 9.36 6.94
CA ASP A 60 -3.42 8.68 8.20
C ASP A 60 -4.72 7.87 8.09
N SER A 61 -4.66 6.62 8.50
CA SER A 61 -5.76 5.67 8.37
C SER A 61 -6.12 5.11 9.74
N TRP A 62 -7.41 4.89 9.96
CA TRP A 62 -7.86 4.30 11.21
C TRP A 62 -7.45 2.83 11.29
N GLU A 63 -7.00 2.41 12.47
CA GLU A 63 -6.53 1.03 12.67
C GLU A 63 -7.60 -0.01 12.34
N TRP A 64 -8.84 0.26 12.69
CA TRP A 64 -9.93 -0.68 12.42
C TRP A 64 -10.22 -0.88 10.93
N ASP A 65 -9.89 0.11 10.08
CA ASP A 65 -10.09 -0.02 8.64
C ASP A 65 -9.09 -0.97 8.00
N ILE A 66 -7.94 -1.16 8.62
CA ILE A 66 -6.84 -1.93 8.03
C ILE A 66 -6.50 -3.22 8.76
N ALA A 67 -6.99 -3.40 10.00
CA ALA A 67 -6.58 -4.55 10.80
C ALA A 67 -6.90 -5.88 10.14
N ALA A 68 -8.17 -6.10 9.76
CA ALA A 68 -8.58 -7.35 9.12
C ALA A 68 -8.05 -7.47 7.70
N GLY A 69 -8.18 -6.40 6.90
CA GLY A 69 -7.71 -6.41 5.51
C GLY A 69 -6.20 -6.59 5.41
N GLY A 70 -5.44 -5.95 6.31
CA GLY A 70 -4.00 -6.10 6.38
C GLY A 70 -3.57 -7.53 6.72
N LEU A 71 -4.26 -8.17 7.67
CA LEU A 71 -3.98 -9.56 8.00
C LEU A 71 -4.26 -10.48 6.82
N ILE A 72 -5.39 -10.30 6.14
CA ILE A 72 -5.75 -11.08 4.96
C ILE A 72 -4.67 -10.93 3.88
N ALA A 73 -4.20 -9.72 3.62
CA ALA A 73 -3.16 -9.46 2.63
C ALA A 73 -1.84 -10.12 3.02
N GLN A 74 -1.44 -10.04 4.30
CA GLN A 74 -0.23 -10.70 4.80
C GLN A 74 -0.30 -12.22 4.64
N ARG A 75 -1.45 -12.82 4.95
CA ARG A 75 -1.66 -14.26 4.79
C ARG A 75 -1.63 -14.69 3.33
N ALA A 76 -1.94 -13.79 2.41
CA ALA A 76 -1.85 -14.04 0.97
C ALA A 76 -0.43 -13.84 0.42
N GLY A 77 0.52 -13.46 1.25
CA GLY A 77 1.93 -13.29 0.87
C GLY A 77 2.36 -11.85 0.65
N ALA A 78 1.50 -10.87 0.90
CA ALA A 78 1.85 -9.46 0.75
C ALA A 78 2.67 -8.96 1.95
N CYS A 79 3.54 -8.01 1.68
CA CYS A 79 4.21 -7.20 2.70
C CYS A 79 3.31 -6.00 2.98
N VAL A 80 2.89 -5.82 4.23
CA VAL A 80 1.98 -4.74 4.63
C VAL A 80 2.65 -3.90 5.71
N THR A 81 2.94 -2.66 5.38
CA THR A 81 3.66 -1.74 6.28
C THR A 81 3.05 -0.34 6.18
N ASP A 82 3.57 0.60 6.99
CA ASP A 82 3.34 2.01 6.70
C ASP A 82 4.23 2.46 5.52
N CYS A 83 4.10 3.72 5.10
CA CYS A 83 4.86 4.22 3.95
C CYS A 83 6.34 4.45 4.24
N GLN A 84 6.76 4.32 5.49
CA GLN A 84 8.17 4.38 5.88
C GLN A 84 8.81 2.99 5.94
N GLY A 85 8.01 1.95 5.64
CA GLY A 85 8.49 0.57 5.69
C GLY A 85 8.42 -0.08 7.05
N ALA A 86 7.89 0.60 8.06
CA ALA A 86 7.75 0.06 9.40
C ALA A 86 6.50 -0.81 9.50
N ALA A 87 6.57 -1.86 10.33
CA ALA A 87 5.42 -2.70 10.59
C ALA A 87 4.26 -1.88 11.15
N LEU A 88 3.04 -2.19 10.71
CA LEU A 88 1.85 -1.53 11.23
C LEU A 88 1.67 -1.85 12.71
N ARG A 89 1.33 -0.83 13.48
CA ARG A 89 1.05 -0.96 14.91
C ARG A 89 -0.43 -0.68 15.17
N PHE A 90 -1.04 -1.52 15.98
CA PHE A 90 -2.42 -1.38 16.39
C PHE A 90 -2.48 -1.06 17.88
N ASN A 91 -3.63 -0.56 18.33
CA ASN A 91 -3.83 -0.09 19.72
C ASN A 91 -2.96 1.13 20.05
N SER A 92 -2.66 1.97 19.08
CA SER A 92 -1.98 3.23 19.33
C SER A 92 -2.91 4.23 20.01
N VAL A 93 -2.34 5.27 20.61
CA VAL A 93 -3.11 6.29 21.33
C VAL A 93 -4.10 7.00 20.39
N THR A 94 -3.70 7.24 19.14
CA THR A 94 -4.53 7.94 18.15
C THR A 94 -5.43 7.01 17.36
N ALA A 95 -5.24 5.70 17.45
CA ALA A 95 -5.94 4.68 16.65
C ALA A 95 -5.77 4.89 15.14
N GLN A 96 -4.66 5.50 14.72
CA GLN A 96 -4.34 5.78 13.32
C GLN A 96 -2.94 5.28 12.97
N THR A 97 -2.72 4.99 11.68
CA THR A 97 -1.41 4.67 11.14
C THR A 97 -1.02 5.69 10.07
N PRO A 98 0.29 6.03 9.94
CA PRO A 98 0.75 7.04 8.98
C PRO A 98 0.89 6.46 7.56
N GLY A 99 -0.22 6.17 6.94
CA GLY A 99 -0.25 5.57 5.62
C GLY A 99 -0.15 4.06 5.64
N VAL A 100 -0.40 3.45 4.49
CA VAL A 100 -0.36 2.00 4.30
C VAL A 100 0.22 1.68 2.93
N LEU A 101 1.13 0.71 2.88
CA LEU A 101 1.69 0.16 1.66
C LEU A 101 1.56 -1.36 1.72
N ALA A 102 0.84 -1.95 0.76
CA ALA A 102 0.61 -3.40 0.73
C ALA A 102 0.84 -3.93 -0.67
N CYS A 103 1.76 -4.86 -0.82
CA CYS A 103 2.07 -5.53 -2.10
C CYS A 103 3.06 -6.68 -1.86
N ALA A 104 3.41 -7.43 -2.92
CA ALA A 104 4.44 -8.45 -2.81
C ALA A 104 5.77 -7.85 -2.34
N PRO A 105 6.61 -8.62 -1.62
CA PRO A 105 7.86 -8.09 -1.06
C PRO A 105 8.79 -7.39 -2.06
N ALA A 106 8.95 -7.94 -3.27
CA ALA A 106 9.81 -7.33 -4.29
C ALA A 106 9.26 -5.98 -4.75
N LEU A 107 7.95 -5.88 -4.97
CA LEU A 107 7.30 -4.63 -5.35
C LEU A 107 7.33 -3.62 -4.19
N HIS A 108 7.18 -4.09 -2.97
CA HIS A 108 7.28 -3.25 -1.77
C HIS A 108 8.65 -2.55 -1.72
N SER A 109 9.72 -3.30 -1.93
CA SER A 109 11.08 -2.73 -1.93
C SER A 109 11.25 -1.70 -3.04
N ASP A 110 10.75 -1.98 -4.24
CA ASP A 110 10.85 -1.06 -5.37
C ASP A 110 10.05 0.22 -5.12
N LEU A 111 8.80 0.10 -4.69
CA LEU A 111 7.97 1.27 -4.36
C LEU A 111 8.60 2.08 -3.22
N ARG A 112 9.06 1.40 -2.18
CA ARG A 112 9.63 2.05 -1.00
C ARG A 112 10.86 2.88 -1.37
N ALA A 113 11.65 2.44 -2.33
CA ALA A 113 12.83 3.16 -2.80
C ALA A 113 12.47 4.49 -3.47
N HIS A 114 11.27 4.64 -4.01
CA HIS A 114 10.80 5.85 -4.66
C HIS A 114 10.05 6.81 -3.73
N ILE A 115 9.77 6.41 -2.51
CA ILE A 115 9.02 7.24 -1.54
C ILE A 115 9.99 8.16 -0.81
N ASN A 116 9.60 9.43 -0.70
CA ASN A 116 10.42 10.48 -0.07
C ASN A 116 10.21 10.52 1.45
N ARG A 117 10.57 9.44 2.13
CA ARG A 117 10.46 9.35 3.59
C ARG A 117 11.56 8.49 4.19
#